data_14b94fa48454e3e9865843d694799a36
#
_entry.id   14b94fa48454e3e9865843d694799a36
#
_cell.length_a   1.000
_cell.length_b   1.000
_cell.length_c   1.000
_cell.angle_alpha   90.00
_cell.angle_beta   90.00
_cell.angle_gamma   90.00
#
_symmetry.space_group_name_H-M   'P 1'
#
loop_
_entity.id
_entity.type
_entity.pdbx_description
1 polymer ?
#
loop_
_entity_poly.entity_id
_entity_poly.type
_entity_poly.pdbx_seq_one_letter_code
_entity_poly.pdbx_strand_id
1 'polypeptide(L)'
;MNVQWYPGHMTKAKRQMQEDLKLIDLIIELVDARVPLSSRNPDIDQLGQNKSRLILLNKADLADERQNEAWKEYFQKRGFYVVKVDSRNGSGMKTIQNVIQEACKEKIERDRRRGIKNRPIRAMVAGIPNVGKSTFINTFAGKACAKTGNRPGVTKGKQWIRLNKNVELLDTPGILWPKFEDQKVGLRLALIGSIRDEILNTDELAVELIRFLKTQYPGILTERYEVEETQKETELLCGIAENRKCITKGGELDYSKAAALLIDEFRSGKLGKVTLEWPKEQENG
;
A
#
# COMPACT_ATOMS: atom_id res chain seq x y z
N MET A 1 1.16 18.12 -11.09
CA MET A 1 2.02 17.01 -11.57
C MET A 1 1.19 16.03 -12.36
N ASN A 2 1.54 15.70 -13.61
CA ASN A 2 0.79 14.75 -14.44
C ASN A 2 1.54 13.40 -14.40
N VAL A 3 1.06 12.47 -13.57
CA VAL A 3 1.68 11.16 -13.40
C VAL A 3 1.04 10.18 -14.36
N GLN A 4 1.76 9.82 -15.43
CA GLN A 4 1.38 8.76 -16.37
C GLN A 4 2.47 7.68 -16.33
N TRP A 5 2.07 6.44 -16.03
CA TRP A 5 3.00 5.32 -16.03
C TRP A 5 2.39 4.10 -16.69
N TYR A 6 2.98 3.64 -17.81
CA TYR A 6 2.49 2.50 -18.58
C TYR A 6 3.63 1.56 -19.01
N PRO A 7 3.81 0.39 -18.36
CA PRO A 7 4.60 -0.69 -18.94
C PRO A 7 3.70 -1.70 -19.67
N GLY A 8 4.05 -2.02 -20.92
CA GLY A 8 3.29 -2.94 -21.80
C GLY A 8 3.06 -4.37 -21.27
N HIS A 9 3.72 -4.76 -20.15
CA HIS A 9 3.50 -6.06 -19.50
C HIS A 9 2.27 -6.09 -18.59
N MET A 10 1.57 -4.98 -18.35
CA MET A 10 0.40 -4.96 -17.46
C MET A 10 -0.82 -5.64 -18.06
N THR A 11 -1.04 -5.54 -19.38
CA THR A 11 -2.12 -6.26 -20.06
C THR A 11 -1.96 -7.78 -19.91
N LYS A 12 -0.71 -8.27 -20.04
CA LYS A 12 -0.40 -9.69 -19.84
C LYS A 12 -0.65 -10.11 -18.38
N ALA A 13 -0.26 -9.27 -17.43
CA ALA A 13 -0.46 -9.54 -16.01
C ALA A 13 -1.95 -9.56 -15.62
N LYS A 14 -2.78 -8.66 -16.16
CA LYS A 14 -4.23 -8.67 -15.96
C LYS A 14 -4.88 -9.94 -16.51
N ARG A 15 -4.53 -10.35 -17.73
CA ARG A 15 -5.02 -11.60 -18.32
C ARG A 15 -4.62 -12.82 -17.49
N GLN A 16 -3.37 -12.87 -17.03
CA GLN A 16 -2.88 -13.92 -16.16
C GLN A 16 -3.66 -13.97 -14.85
N MET A 17 -3.94 -12.81 -14.25
CA MET A 17 -4.75 -12.73 -13.02
C MET A 17 -6.17 -13.28 -13.24
N GLN A 18 -6.80 -13.02 -14.39
CA GLN A 18 -8.13 -13.57 -14.72
C GLN A 18 -8.12 -15.10 -14.77
N GLU A 19 -7.07 -15.69 -15.34
CA GLU A 19 -6.91 -17.16 -15.38
C GLU A 19 -6.69 -17.73 -13.98
N ASP A 20 -5.86 -17.08 -13.19
CA ASP A 20 -5.51 -17.52 -11.83
C ASP A 20 -6.71 -17.47 -10.89
N LEU A 21 -7.58 -16.46 -11.03
CA LEU A 21 -8.79 -16.30 -10.21
C LEU A 21 -9.75 -17.48 -10.28
N LYS A 22 -9.75 -18.26 -11.36
CA LYS A 22 -10.56 -19.49 -11.46
C LYS A 22 -10.16 -20.54 -10.42
N LEU A 23 -8.91 -20.52 -9.96
CA LEU A 23 -8.35 -21.46 -9.00
C LEU A 23 -8.42 -20.97 -7.56
N ILE A 24 -8.83 -19.72 -7.34
CA ILE A 24 -8.75 -19.01 -6.07
C ILE A 24 -10.09 -19.03 -5.33
N ASP A 25 -10.04 -19.19 -4.04
CA ASP A 25 -11.16 -19.15 -3.11
C ASP A 25 -11.30 -17.79 -2.41
N LEU A 26 -10.17 -17.15 -2.12
CA LEU A 26 -10.05 -15.90 -1.37
C LEU A 26 -9.06 -14.95 -2.04
N ILE A 27 -9.41 -13.68 -2.15
CA ILE A 27 -8.46 -12.62 -2.53
C ILE A 27 -8.04 -11.88 -1.26
N ILE A 28 -6.73 -11.88 -0.99
CA ILE A 28 -6.09 -11.06 0.05
C ILE A 28 -5.49 -9.85 -0.65
N GLU A 29 -6.12 -8.71 -0.50
CA GLU A 29 -5.68 -7.44 -1.09
C GLU A 29 -4.89 -6.64 -0.06
N LEU A 30 -3.58 -6.44 -0.30
CA LEU A 30 -2.77 -5.55 0.51
C LEU A 30 -2.91 -4.13 0.00
N VAL A 31 -3.23 -3.22 0.91
CA VAL A 31 -3.26 -1.78 0.68
C VAL A 31 -2.32 -1.07 1.66
N ASP A 32 -1.78 0.07 1.27
CA ASP A 32 -1.00 0.91 2.18
C ASP A 32 -1.95 1.70 3.08
N ALA A 33 -1.87 1.53 4.38
CA ALA A 33 -2.77 2.15 5.35
C ALA A 33 -2.74 3.70 5.34
N ARG A 34 -1.71 4.30 4.73
CA ARG A 34 -1.64 5.76 4.53
C ARG A 34 -2.50 6.26 3.37
N VAL A 35 -2.82 5.38 2.40
CA VAL A 35 -3.63 5.66 1.21
C VAL A 35 -4.50 4.45 0.85
N PRO A 36 -5.43 4.02 1.71
CA PRO A 36 -6.10 2.73 1.59
C PRO A 36 -6.90 2.56 0.31
N LEU A 37 -7.61 3.60 -0.15
CA LEU A 37 -8.40 3.52 -1.38
C LEU A 37 -7.53 3.72 -2.62
N SER A 38 -6.64 4.72 -2.61
CA SER A 38 -5.73 5.00 -3.72
C SER A 38 -4.75 3.85 -3.99
N SER A 39 -4.47 3.00 -3.00
CA SER A 39 -3.59 1.82 -3.17
C SER A 39 -4.35 0.54 -3.56
N ARG A 40 -5.67 0.59 -3.75
CA ARG A 40 -6.44 -0.51 -4.32
C ARG A 40 -6.36 -0.51 -5.84
N ASN A 41 -6.30 -1.70 -6.42
CA ASN A 41 -6.43 -1.83 -7.87
C ASN A 41 -7.92 -2.06 -8.23
N PRO A 42 -8.57 -1.12 -8.95
CA PRO A 42 -9.99 -1.22 -9.29
C PRO A 42 -10.33 -2.45 -10.14
N ASP A 43 -9.38 -2.98 -10.92
CA ASP A 43 -9.57 -4.20 -11.69
C ASP A 43 -9.90 -5.41 -10.82
N ILE A 44 -9.40 -5.44 -9.57
CA ILE A 44 -9.65 -6.54 -8.63
C ILE A 44 -11.12 -6.59 -8.22
N ASP A 45 -11.81 -5.45 -8.15
CA ASP A 45 -13.23 -5.42 -7.81
C ASP A 45 -14.10 -6.09 -8.88
N GLN A 46 -13.79 -5.86 -10.16
CA GLN A 46 -14.50 -6.50 -11.27
C GLN A 46 -14.18 -7.99 -11.36
N LEU A 47 -12.90 -8.35 -11.23
CA LEU A 47 -12.42 -9.72 -11.41
C LEU A 47 -12.78 -10.64 -10.25
N GLY A 48 -12.91 -10.10 -9.05
CA GLY A 48 -13.10 -10.84 -7.80
C GLY A 48 -14.53 -10.84 -7.25
N GLN A 49 -15.56 -10.42 -8.02
CA GLN A 49 -16.94 -10.25 -7.53
C GLN A 49 -17.52 -11.46 -6.80
N ASN A 50 -17.17 -12.68 -7.21
CA ASN A 50 -17.68 -13.93 -6.63
C ASN A 50 -16.70 -14.62 -5.68
N LYS A 51 -15.73 -13.88 -5.15
CA LYS A 51 -14.71 -14.42 -4.23
C LYS A 51 -14.83 -13.76 -2.87
N SER A 52 -14.50 -14.50 -1.82
CA SER A 52 -14.29 -13.89 -0.51
C SER A 52 -13.13 -12.87 -0.60
N ARG A 53 -13.27 -11.74 0.09
CA ARG A 53 -12.34 -10.61 -0.01
C ARG A 53 -11.84 -10.22 1.38
N LEU A 54 -10.52 -10.25 1.55
CA LEU A 54 -9.83 -9.78 2.75
C LEU A 54 -8.91 -8.62 2.39
N ILE A 55 -9.13 -7.46 2.99
CA ILE A 55 -8.24 -6.30 2.86
C ILE A 55 -7.29 -6.29 4.06
N LEU A 56 -6.00 -6.20 3.78
CA LEU A 56 -4.98 -5.96 4.78
C LEU A 56 -4.52 -4.51 4.69
N LEU A 57 -4.86 -3.71 5.72
CA LEU A 57 -4.32 -2.36 5.89
C LEU A 57 -2.88 -2.49 6.38
N ASN A 58 -1.94 -2.61 5.44
CA ASN A 58 -0.52 -2.81 5.74
C ASN A 58 0.19 -1.49 6.03
N LYS A 59 1.30 -1.55 6.76
CA LYS A 59 2.01 -0.38 7.28
C LYS A 59 1.13 0.48 8.20
N ALA A 60 0.24 -0.16 8.94
CA ALA A 60 -0.68 0.51 9.87
C ALA A 60 0.08 1.28 10.97
N ASP A 61 1.31 0.89 11.25
CA ASP A 61 2.26 1.56 12.14
C ASP A 61 2.67 2.96 11.66
N LEU A 62 2.61 3.21 10.33
CA LEU A 62 2.97 4.49 9.68
C LEU A 62 1.77 5.41 9.47
N ALA A 63 0.54 4.93 9.64
CA ALA A 63 -0.69 5.66 9.39
C ALA A 63 -1.33 6.18 10.68
N ASP A 64 -2.14 7.23 10.57
CA ASP A 64 -2.94 7.74 11.68
C ASP A 64 -3.91 6.66 12.17
N GLU A 65 -3.89 6.38 13.48
CA GLU A 65 -4.69 5.32 14.08
C GLU A 65 -6.20 5.58 13.98
N ARG A 66 -6.63 6.83 14.07
CA ARG A 66 -8.05 7.20 13.90
C ARG A 66 -8.51 6.90 12.47
N GLN A 67 -7.64 7.17 11.49
CA GLN A 67 -7.93 6.88 10.10
C GLN A 67 -7.88 5.37 9.81
N ASN A 68 -6.98 4.64 10.45
CA ASN A 68 -6.95 3.17 10.36
C ASN A 68 -8.30 2.55 10.78
N GLU A 69 -8.90 3.00 11.89
CA GLU A 69 -10.21 2.50 12.31
C GLU A 69 -11.33 2.96 11.37
N ALA A 70 -11.33 4.22 10.94
CA ALA A 70 -12.32 4.73 9.99
C ALA A 70 -12.31 3.96 8.66
N TRP A 71 -11.12 3.66 8.11
CA TRP A 71 -10.98 2.87 6.90
C TRP A 71 -11.38 1.42 7.09
N LYS A 72 -11.07 0.84 8.23
CA LYS A 72 -11.53 -0.51 8.57
C LYS A 72 -13.05 -0.60 8.55
N GLU A 73 -13.75 0.32 9.22
CA GLU A 73 -15.23 0.38 9.20
C GLU A 73 -15.76 0.61 7.78
N TYR A 74 -15.14 1.51 7.02
CA TYR A 74 -15.54 1.82 5.64
C TYR A 74 -15.55 0.57 4.76
N PHE A 75 -14.50 -0.25 4.81
CA PHE A 75 -14.43 -1.48 4.02
C PHE A 75 -15.33 -2.58 4.59
N GLN A 76 -15.48 -2.69 5.90
CA GLN A 76 -16.36 -3.66 6.52
C GLN A 76 -17.84 -3.42 6.14
N LYS A 77 -18.29 -2.17 6.13
CA LYS A 77 -19.64 -1.79 5.66
C LYS A 77 -19.90 -2.17 4.19
N ARG A 78 -18.86 -2.36 3.41
CA ARG A 78 -18.92 -2.81 2.00
C ARG A 78 -18.71 -4.32 1.82
N GLY A 79 -18.77 -5.07 2.92
CA GLY A 79 -18.71 -6.54 2.89
C GLY A 79 -17.30 -7.14 2.81
N PHE A 80 -16.26 -6.35 3.03
CA PHE A 80 -14.89 -6.87 3.10
C PHE A 80 -14.55 -7.31 4.52
N TYR A 81 -13.78 -8.38 4.64
CA TYR A 81 -13.02 -8.65 5.85
C TYR A 81 -11.81 -7.71 5.89
N VAL A 82 -11.46 -7.18 7.07
CA VAL A 82 -10.38 -6.19 7.19
C VAL A 82 -9.51 -6.49 8.40
N VAL A 83 -8.19 -6.50 8.19
CA VAL A 83 -7.21 -6.63 9.28
C VAL A 83 -6.15 -5.54 9.12
N LYS A 84 -5.85 -4.84 10.22
CA LYS A 84 -4.68 -3.94 10.30
C LYS A 84 -3.43 -4.78 10.51
N VAL A 85 -2.38 -4.51 9.76
CA VAL A 85 -1.13 -5.26 9.84
C VAL A 85 0.11 -4.35 9.77
N ASP A 86 1.14 -4.78 10.47
CA ASP A 86 2.51 -4.37 10.22
C ASP A 86 3.30 -5.60 9.78
N SER A 87 3.54 -5.71 8.49
CA SER A 87 4.22 -6.87 7.92
C SER A 87 5.68 -6.99 8.33
N ARG A 88 6.32 -5.91 8.79
CA ARG A 88 7.72 -5.94 9.27
C ARG A 88 7.82 -6.54 10.65
N ASN A 89 6.96 -6.10 11.58
CA ASN A 89 6.98 -6.53 12.98
C ASN A 89 6.07 -7.73 13.25
N GLY A 90 5.26 -8.15 12.25
CA GLY A 90 4.34 -9.29 12.38
C GLY A 90 3.05 -8.98 13.15
N SER A 91 2.77 -7.71 13.46
CA SER A 91 1.51 -7.31 14.09
C SER A 91 0.32 -7.66 13.19
N GLY A 92 -0.75 -8.20 13.78
CA GLY A 92 -1.95 -8.62 13.06
C GLY A 92 -1.89 -10.01 12.40
N MET A 93 -0.71 -10.64 12.25
CA MET A 93 -0.54 -11.91 11.54
C MET A 93 -1.35 -13.07 12.14
N LYS A 94 -1.45 -13.14 13.45
CA LYS A 94 -2.24 -14.20 14.14
C LYS A 94 -3.73 -14.09 13.82
N THR A 95 -4.24 -12.87 13.70
CA THR A 95 -5.66 -12.61 13.40
C THR A 95 -6.03 -13.05 11.99
N ILE A 96 -5.10 -12.94 11.02
CA ILE A 96 -5.36 -13.25 9.62
C ILE A 96 -5.81 -14.70 9.43
N GLN A 97 -5.23 -15.67 10.12
CA GLN A 97 -5.62 -17.08 9.98
C GLN A 97 -7.08 -17.32 10.36
N ASN A 98 -7.54 -16.70 11.45
CA ASN A 98 -8.93 -16.81 11.90
C ASN A 98 -9.87 -16.14 10.89
N VAL A 99 -9.48 -14.96 10.37
CA VAL A 99 -10.27 -14.23 9.38
C VAL A 99 -10.35 -14.98 8.05
N ILE A 100 -9.29 -15.68 7.61
CA ILE A 100 -9.33 -16.54 6.43
C ILE A 100 -10.35 -17.68 6.61
N GLN A 101 -10.38 -18.31 7.79
CA GLN A 101 -11.36 -19.39 8.07
C GLN A 101 -12.78 -18.85 8.05
N GLU A 102 -13.02 -17.69 8.65
CA GLU A 102 -14.31 -17.02 8.65
C GLU A 102 -14.76 -16.64 7.23
N ALA A 103 -13.89 -15.97 6.48
CA ALA A 103 -14.16 -15.52 5.11
C ALA A 103 -14.46 -16.68 4.14
N CYS A 104 -13.95 -17.88 4.41
CA CYS A 104 -14.12 -19.06 3.58
C CYS A 104 -15.06 -20.10 4.20
N LYS A 105 -15.77 -19.77 5.27
CA LYS A 105 -16.61 -20.71 6.03
C LYS A 105 -17.63 -21.45 5.15
N GLU A 106 -18.40 -20.72 4.34
CA GLU A 106 -19.40 -21.32 3.44
C GLU A 106 -18.77 -22.30 2.44
N LYS A 107 -17.60 -21.95 1.91
CA LYS A 107 -16.87 -22.83 1.00
C LYS A 107 -16.39 -24.10 1.71
N ILE A 108 -15.81 -23.96 2.89
CA ILE A 108 -15.34 -25.09 3.69
C ILE A 108 -16.48 -26.04 4.00
N GLU A 109 -17.65 -25.52 4.39
CA GLU A 109 -18.85 -26.31 4.67
C GLU A 109 -19.38 -27.01 3.42
N ARG A 110 -19.42 -26.32 2.27
CA ARG A 110 -19.82 -26.90 0.98
C ARG A 110 -18.89 -28.05 0.55
N ASP A 111 -17.58 -27.87 0.67
CA ASP A 111 -16.60 -28.91 0.33
C ASP A 111 -16.76 -30.10 1.29
N ARG A 112 -16.99 -29.87 2.58
CA ARG A 112 -17.26 -30.92 3.57
C ARG A 112 -18.53 -31.74 3.24
N ARG A 113 -19.63 -31.08 2.83
CA ARG A 113 -20.88 -31.74 2.39
C ARG A 113 -20.65 -32.61 1.15
N ARG A 114 -19.71 -32.25 0.28
CA ARG A 114 -19.31 -33.02 -0.91
C ARG A 114 -18.30 -34.13 -0.62
N GLY A 115 -17.97 -34.38 0.64
CA GLY A 115 -16.98 -35.39 1.04
C GLY A 115 -15.53 -35.00 0.79
N ILE A 116 -15.26 -33.75 0.38
CA ILE A 116 -13.91 -33.27 0.16
C ILE A 116 -13.29 -32.90 1.51
N LYS A 117 -12.39 -33.74 1.98
CA LYS A 117 -11.66 -33.54 3.24
C LYS A 117 -10.30 -32.91 2.95
N ASN A 118 -9.88 -31.94 3.79
CA ASN A 118 -8.50 -31.39 3.79
C ASN A 118 -8.05 -30.68 2.51
N ARG A 119 -8.98 -30.10 1.72
CA ARG A 119 -8.60 -29.20 0.64
C ARG A 119 -8.14 -27.85 1.23
N PRO A 120 -6.91 -27.40 0.94
CA PRO A 120 -6.46 -26.10 1.40
C PRO A 120 -7.25 -24.96 0.73
N ILE A 121 -7.45 -23.88 1.47
CA ILE A 121 -7.95 -22.62 0.92
C ILE A 121 -6.85 -22.04 0.03
N ARG A 122 -7.19 -21.73 -1.20
CA ARG A 122 -6.30 -21.09 -2.16
C ARG A 122 -6.58 -19.59 -2.15
N ALA A 123 -5.63 -18.82 -1.61
CA ALA A 123 -5.72 -17.37 -1.54
C ALA A 123 -4.74 -16.72 -2.51
N MET A 124 -5.21 -15.75 -3.28
CA MET A 124 -4.35 -14.89 -4.10
C MET A 124 -3.98 -13.65 -3.31
N VAL A 125 -2.67 -13.35 -3.24
CA VAL A 125 -2.17 -12.12 -2.62
C VAL A 125 -1.98 -11.08 -3.72
N ALA A 126 -2.80 -10.05 -3.70
CA ALA A 126 -2.80 -8.97 -4.66
C ALA A 126 -2.44 -7.63 -4.00
N GLY A 127 -2.00 -6.67 -4.79
CA GLY A 127 -1.69 -5.31 -4.35
C GLY A 127 -0.71 -4.62 -5.29
N ILE A 128 -0.61 -3.31 -5.14
CA ILE A 128 0.27 -2.47 -5.95
C ILE A 128 1.75 -2.71 -5.61
N PRO A 129 2.69 -2.22 -6.44
CA PRO A 129 4.11 -2.25 -6.10
C PRO A 129 4.40 -1.56 -4.76
N ASN A 130 5.39 -2.05 -4.03
CA ASN A 130 5.89 -1.53 -2.75
C ASN A 130 4.86 -1.45 -1.59
N VAL A 131 3.68 -2.03 -1.75
CA VAL A 131 2.69 -2.12 -0.66
C VAL A 131 3.11 -3.10 0.46
N GLY A 132 4.14 -3.92 0.21
CA GLY A 132 4.72 -4.85 1.18
C GLY A 132 4.28 -6.30 1.02
N LYS A 133 3.78 -6.73 -0.17
CA LYS A 133 3.33 -8.11 -0.42
C LYS A 133 4.34 -9.19 -0.05
N SER A 134 5.57 -9.08 -0.57
CA SER A 134 6.60 -10.08 -0.31
C SER A 134 7.02 -10.12 1.17
N THR A 135 7.05 -8.95 1.84
CA THR A 135 7.29 -8.87 3.28
C THR A 135 6.17 -9.56 4.05
N PHE A 136 4.91 -9.27 3.72
CA PHE A 136 3.75 -9.93 4.30
C PHE A 136 3.82 -11.45 4.14
N ILE A 137 4.06 -11.94 2.92
CA ILE A 137 4.11 -13.37 2.62
C ILE A 137 5.20 -14.06 3.45
N ASN A 138 6.40 -13.46 3.53
CA ASN A 138 7.51 -14.03 4.29
C ASN A 138 7.21 -14.06 5.79
N THR A 139 6.68 -12.97 6.34
CA THR A 139 6.32 -12.88 7.76
C THR A 139 5.19 -13.84 8.10
N PHE A 140 4.15 -13.91 7.25
CA PHE A 140 3.01 -14.79 7.45
C PHE A 140 3.38 -16.28 7.28
N ALA A 141 4.31 -16.61 6.39
CA ALA A 141 4.84 -17.96 6.21
C ALA A 141 5.89 -18.36 7.28
N GLY A 142 6.41 -17.41 8.05
CA GLY A 142 7.48 -17.63 9.02
C GLY A 142 8.83 -18.02 8.40
N LYS A 143 9.02 -17.79 7.09
CA LYS A 143 10.24 -18.11 6.35
C LYS A 143 10.38 -17.25 5.10
N ALA A 144 11.60 -17.09 4.61
CA ALA A 144 11.87 -16.38 3.36
C ALA A 144 11.47 -17.25 2.16
N CYS A 145 10.27 -17.01 1.61
CA CYS A 145 9.75 -17.73 0.43
C CYS A 145 9.40 -16.79 -0.74
N ALA A 146 9.36 -15.49 -0.52
CA ALA A 146 9.18 -14.48 -1.56
C ALA A 146 10.34 -13.48 -1.57
N LYS A 147 10.73 -13.02 -2.76
CA LYS A 147 11.80 -12.01 -2.91
C LYS A 147 11.29 -10.64 -2.42
N THR A 148 12.03 -9.99 -1.55
CA THR A 148 11.74 -8.65 -1.04
C THR A 148 12.64 -7.59 -1.66
N GLY A 149 12.16 -6.36 -1.75
CA GLY A 149 12.92 -5.20 -2.20
C GLY A 149 12.07 -3.94 -2.19
N ASN A 150 12.72 -2.79 -2.04
CA ASN A 150 12.05 -1.48 -1.98
C ASN A 150 11.80 -0.85 -3.37
N ARG A 151 11.94 -1.65 -4.45
CA ARG A 151 11.75 -1.17 -5.83
C ARG A 151 10.58 -1.87 -6.49
N PRO A 152 9.77 -1.17 -7.31
CA PRO A 152 8.72 -1.80 -8.11
C PRO A 152 9.27 -2.89 -9.05
N GLY A 153 8.55 -4.01 -9.19
CA GLY A 153 8.91 -5.10 -10.11
C GLY A 153 9.85 -6.17 -9.53
N VAL A 154 9.99 -6.28 -8.22
CA VAL A 154 10.81 -7.32 -7.56
C VAL A 154 10.26 -8.72 -7.81
N THR A 155 8.94 -8.91 -7.73
CA THR A 155 8.28 -10.17 -8.08
C THR A 155 8.03 -10.22 -9.58
N LYS A 156 8.71 -11.11 -10.30
CA LYS A 156 8.65 -11.21 -11.77
C LYS A 156 7.64 -12.22 -12.31
N GLY A 157 7.13 -13.13 -11.46
CA GLY A 157 6.18 -14.16 -11.86
C GLY A 157 5.33 -14.62 -10.69
N LYS A 158 4.34 -15.48 -10.99
CA LYS A 158 3.49 -16.09 -9.96
C LYS A 158 4.21 -17.24 -9.26
N GLN A 159 3.96 -17.40 -7.98
CA GLN A 159 4.50 -18.49 -7.17
C GLN A 159 3.45 -19.00 -6.18
N TRP A 160 3.24 -20.33 -6.15
CA TRP A 160 2.45 -20.97 -5.09
C TRP A 160 3.31 -21.21 -3.85
N ILE A 161 2.81 -20.77 -2.71
CA ILE A 161 3.46 -20.88 -1.42
C ILE A 161 2.52 -21.59 -0.46
N ARG A 162 2.88 -22.81 -0.05
CA ARG A 162 2.12 -23.55 0.95
C ARG A 162 2.51 -23.05 2.34
N LEU A 163 1.56 -22.42 3.02
CA LEU A 163 1.76 -21.92 4.39
C LEU A 163 1.65 -23.06 5.41
N ASN A 164 0.56 -23.82 5.30
CA ASN A 164 0.26 -24.93 6.18
C ASN A 164 -0.67 -25.94 5.47
N LYS A 165 -1.25 -26.88 6.20
CA LYS A 165 -2.19 -27.86 5.63
C LYS A 165 -3.48 -27.24 5.09
N ASN A 166 -3.83 -26.04 5.55
CA ASN A 166 -5.13 -25.42 5.33
C ASN A 166 -5.11 -24.23 4.36
N VAL A 167 -3.93 -23.64 4.06
CA VAL A 167 -3.82 -22.43 3.25
C VAL A 167 -2.64 -22.52 2.29
N GLU A 168 -2.92 -22.26 1.02
CA GLU A 168 -1.94 -22.03 -0.05
C GLU A 168 -2.09 -20.60 -0.56
N LEU A 169 -0.99 -19.86 -0.67
CA LEU A 169 -0.95 -18.51 -1.23
C LEU A 169 -0.43 -18.53 -2.66
N LEU A 170 -1.06 -17.77 -3.52
CA LEU A 170 -0.52 -17.38 -4.82
C LEU A 170 0.04 -15.97 -4.72
N ASP A 171 1.36 -15.84 -4.76
CA ASP A 171 2.02 -14.54 -4.87
C ASP A 171 1.96 -14.05 -6.32
N THR A 172 1.49 -12.82 -6.50
CA THR A 172 1.37 -12.17 -7.82
C THR A 172 2.27 -10.94 -7.89
N PRO A 173 2.79 -10.60 -9.09
CA PRO A 173 3.47 -9.31 -9.28
C PRO A 173 2.60 -8.14 -8.83
N GLY A 174 3.22 -7.10 -8.29
CA GLY A 174 2.53 -5.85 -8.01
C GLY A 174 2.10 -5.17 -9.30
N ILE A 175 0.82 -4.88 -9.43
CA ILE A 175 0.23 -4.33 -10.65
C ILE A 175 -0.42 -2.99 -10.32
N LEU A 176 -0.04 -1.95 -11.08
CA LEU A 176 -0.77 -0.70 -11.18
C LEU A 176 -1.65 -0.75 -12.43
N TRP A 177 -2.74 -0.01 -12.44
CA TRP A 177 -3.59 0.15 -13.63
C TRP A 177 -3.05 1.25 -14.55
N PRO A 178 -3.40 1.20 -15.86
CA PRO A 178 -2.70 1.97 -16.90
C PRO A 178 -2.84 3.49 -16.80
N LYS A 179 -3.97 3.98 -16.28
CA LYS A 179 -4.28 5.40 -16.22
C LYS A 179 -4.97 5.73 -14.92
N PHE A 180 -4.46 6.75 -14.24
CA PHE A 180 -5.13 7.32 -13.07
C PHE A 180 -6.11 8.38 -13.59
N GLU A 181 -7.41 8.13 -13.41
CA GLU A 181 -8.46 9.10 -13.77
C GLU A 181 -8.38 10.33 -12.86
N ASP A 182 -8.09 10.10 -11.58
CA ASP A 182 -7.83 11.16 -10.60
C ASP A 182 -6.32 11.35 -10.39
N GLN A 183 -5.82 12.55 -10.67
CA GLN A 183 -4.42 12.93 -10.46
C GLN A 183 -4.01 12.87 -8.99
N LYS A 184 -4.95 13.02 -8.04
CA LYS A 184 -4.68 12.85 -6.61
C LYS A 184 -4.26 11.43 -6.28
N VAL A 185 -4.83 10.42 -6.94
CA VAL A 185 -4.41 9.01 -6.78
C VAL A 185 -2.96 8.85 -7.21
N GLY A 186 -2.59 9.37 -8.38
CA GLY A 186 -1.21 9.32 -8.87
C GLY A 186 -0.22 9.98 -7.91
N LEU A 187 -0.57 11.15 -7.38
CA LEU A 187 0.23 11.88 -6.38
C LEU A 187 0.42 11.05 -5.10
N ARG A 188 -0.66 10.51 -4.54
CA ARG A 188 -0.62 9.67 -3.33
C ARG A 188 0.24 8.43 -3.52
N LEU A 189 0.12 7.77 -4.68
CA LEU A 189 0.94 6.60 -5.02
C LEU A 189 2.42 6.94 -5.21
N ALA A 190 2.72 8.13 -5.75
CA ALA A 190 4.08 8.63 -5.84
C ALA A 190 4.67 8.89 -4.44
N LEU A 191 3.91 9.54 -3.56
CA LEU A 191 4.33 9.83 -2.18
C LEU A 191 4.69 8.57 -1.40
N ILE A 192 3.92 7.49 -1.50
CA ILE A 192 4.22 6.23 -0.81
C ILE A 192 5.27 5.34 -1.52
N GLY A 193 5.81 5.78 -2.66
CA GLY A 193 6.86 5.07 -3.42
C GLY A 193 6.36 3.88 -4.23
N SER A 194 5.07 3.84 -4.62
CA SER A 194 4.52 2.80 -5.50
C SER A 194 4.83 3.06 -6.98
N ILE A 195 5.21 4.27 -7.32
CA ILE A 195 5.70 4.71 -8.62
C ILE A 195 7.21 4.89 -8.52
N ARG A 196 7.93 4.64 -9.62
CA ARG A 196 9.40 4.76 -9.65
C ARG A 196 9.80 6.23 -9.55
N ASP A 197 10.75 6.54 -8.66
CA ASP A 197 11.20 7.91 -8.42
C ASP A 197 11.92 8.51 -9.65
N GLU A 198 12.54 7.70 -10.50
CA GLU A 198 13.26 8.15 -11.70
C GLU A 198 12.35 8.87 -12.72
N ILE A 199 11.04 8.68 -12.64
CA ILE A 199 10.05 9.32 -13.54
C ILE A 199 9.30 10.47 -12.87
N LEU A 200 9.63 10.79 -11.62
CA LEU A 200 8.95 11.79 -10.80
C LEU A 200 9.81 13.05 -10.65
N ASN A 201 9.17 14.21 -10.62
CA ASN A 201 9.79 15.42 -10.12
C ASN A 201 9.71 15.42 -8.58
N THR A 202 10.80 15.06 -7.92
CA THR A 202 10.86 14.93 -6.47
C THR A 202 10.64 16.27 -5.76
N ASP A 203 11.08 17.37 -6.35
CA ASP A 203 10.92 18.72 -5.78
C ASP A 203 9.44 19.12 -5.77
N GLU A 204 8.71 18.93 -6.88
CA GLU A 204 7.27 19.14 -6.92
C GLU A 204 6.52 18.23 -5.95
N LEU A 205 6.94 16.96 -5.86
CA LEU A 205 6.34 15.98 -4.94
C LEU A 205 6.49 16.40 -3.48
N ALA A 206 7.67 16.93 -3.11
CA ALA A 206 7.94 17.44 -1.77
C ALA A 206 7.08 18.69 -1.44
N VAL A 207 6.93 19.61 -2.39
CA VAL A 207 6.08 20.80 -2.25
C VAL A 207 4.61 20.41 -2.00
N GLU A 208 4.09 19.42 -2.76
CA GLU A 208 2.73 18.90 -2.56
C GLU A 208 2.57 18.22 -1.20
N LEU A 209 3.58 17.48 -0.73
CA LEU A 209 3.59 16.89 0.61
C LEU A 209 3.57 17.96 1.69
N ILE A 210 4.40 18.99 1.59
CA ILE A 210 4.44 20.13 2.53
C ILE A 210 3.07 20.81 2.58
N ARG A 211 2.45 21.09 1.44
CA ARG A 211 1.11 21.71 1.36
C ARG A 211 0.06 20.86 2.09
N PHE A 212 0.09 19.56 1.88
CA PHE A 212 -0.79 18.62 2.54
C PHE A 212 -0.57 18.62 4.07
N LEU A 213 0.69 18.49 4.51
CA LEU A 213 1.03 18.40 5.93
C LEU A 213 0.66 19.68 6.69
N LYS A 214 0.94 20.87 6.14
CA LYS A 214 0.53 22.16 6.73
C LYS A 214 -0.97 22.22 7.01
N THR A 215 -1.77 21.66 6.10
CA THR A 215 -3.23 21.77 6.17
C THR A 215 -3.84 20.70 7.07
N GLN A 216 -3.35 19.47 7.00
CA GLN A 216 -3.98 18.31 7.63
C GLN A 216 -3.30 17.89 8.94
N TYR A 217 -2.02 18.21 9.09
CA TYR A 217 -1.19 17.86 10.24
C TYR A 217 -0.38 19.09 10.72
N PRO A 218 -1.04 20.19 11.07
CA PRO A 218 -0.35 21.43 11.47
C PRO A 218 0.58 21.17 12.65
N GLY A 219 1.80 21.72 12.58
CA GLY A 219 2.84 21.57 13.59
C GLY A 219 3.83 20.42 13.33
N ILE A 220 3.51 19.46 12.43
CA ILE A 220 4.36 18.29 12.19
C ILE A 220 5.72 18.67 11.57
N LEU A 221 5.75 19.66 10.69
CA LEU A 221 6.99 20.15 10.07
C LEU A 221 7.80 21.01 11.06
N THR A 222 7.10 21.81 11.87
CA THR A 222 7.73 22.62 12.94
C THR A 222 8.41 21.72 13.97
N GLU A 223 7.72 20.68 14.43
CA GLU A 223 8.27 19.73 15.41
C GLU A 223 9.49 18.98 14.85
N ARG A 224 9.46 18.63 13.56
CA ARG A 224 10.51 17.79 12.96
C ARG A 224 11.71 18.59 12.46
N TYR A 225 11.49 19.80 11.91
CA TYR A 225 12.51 20.56 11.19
C TYR A 225 12.74 21.98 11.75
N GLU A 226 12.03 22.37 12.82
CA GLU A 226 12.14 23.70 13.43
C GLU A 226 11.84 24.83 12.43
N VAL A 227 10.91 24.58 11.48
CA VAL A 227 10.47 25.56 10.48
C VAL A 227 9.14 26.18 10.85
N GLU A 228 8.88 27.40 10.35
CA GLU A 228 7.65 28.15 10.60
C GLU A 228 6.61 27.84 9.50
N GLU A 229 5.58 27.05 9.83
CA GLU A 229 4.59 26.54 8.85
C GLU A 229 3.69 27.62 8.22
N THR A 230 3.74 28.87 8.67
CA THR A 230 3.06 30.01 8.03
C THR A 230 3.67 30.43 6.70
N GLN A 231 4.94 30.08 6.47
CA GLN A 231 5.68 30.38 5.24
C GLN A 231 5.14 29.60 4.02
N LYS A 232 5.57 30.01 2.82
CA LYS A 232 5.27 29.30 1.58
C LYS A 232 5.97 27.93 1.55
N GLU A 233 5.41 26.98 0.80
CA GLU A 233 5.95 25.61 0.71
C GLU A 233 7.42 25.57 0.25
N THR A 234 7.80 26.46 -0.67
CA THR A 234 9.19 26.56 -1.14
C THR A 234 10.14 27.13 -0.08
N GLU A 235 9.67 28.08 0.73
CA GLU A 235 10.45 28.64 1.84
C GLU A 235 10.62 27.60 2.96
N LEU A 236 9.58 26.80 3.22
CA LEU A 236 9.67 25.66 4.14
C LEU A 236 10.67 24.62 3.67
N LEU A 237 10.72 24.32 2.37
CA LEU A 237 11.72 23.42 1.82
C LEU A 237 13.14 23.98 1.99
N CYS A 238 13.32 25.30 1.85
CA CYS A 238 14.59 25.97 2.17
C CYS A 238 14.97 25.78 3.64
N GLY A 239 14.03 26.05 4.56
CA GLY A 239 14.26 25.87 6.00
C GLY A 239 14.59 24.43 6.37
N ILE A 240 13.95 23.44 5.72
CA ILE A 240 14.30 22.02 5.87
C ILE A 240 15.73 21.75 5.38
N ALA A 241 16.14 22.35 4.24
CA ALA A 241 17.49 22.21 3.71
C ALA A 241 18.54 22.79 4.69
N GLU A 242 18.27 23.94 5.28
CA GLU A 242 19.12 24.58 6.29
C GLU A 242 19.23 23.72 7.56
N ASN A 243 18.10 23.34 8.15
CA ASN A 243 18.06 22.54 9.38
C ASN A 243 18.79 21.19 9.20
N ARG A 244 18.62 20.53 8.05
CA ARG A 244 19.23 19.24 7.75
C ARG A 244 20.60 19.34 7.09
N LYS A 245 21.15 20.56 6.92
CA LYS A 245 22.45 20.81 6.30
C LYS A 245 22.56 20.13 4.92
N CYS A 246 21.50 20.25 4.12
CA CYS A 246 21.50 19.78 2.74
C CYS A 246 22.25 20.79 1.89
N ILE A 247 23.54 20.53 1.67
CA ILE A 247 24.46 21.42 0.94
C ILE A 247 25.03 20.70 -0.28
N THR A 248 25.23 21.46 -1.36
CA THR A 248 25.95 21.06 -2.56
C THR A 248 27.47 21.05 -2.30
N LYS A 249 28.24 20.53 -3.24
CA LYS A 249 29.75 20.59 -3.18
C LYS A 249 30.29 22.03 -3.17
N GLY A 250 29.49 23.00 -3.65
CA GLY A 250 29.86 24.43 -3.65
C GLY A 250 29.45 25.18 -2.37
N GLY A 251 28.84 24.52 -1.39
CA GLY A 251 28.44 25.14 -0.13
C GLY A 251 27.06 25.83 -0.17
N GLU A 252 26.34 25.78 -1.29
CA GLU A 252 25.00 26.29 -1.45
C GLU A 252 23.96 25.27 -0.96
N LEU A 253 22.75 25.75 -0.62
CA LEU A 253 21.65 24.86 -0.23
C LEU A 253 21.23 23.95 -1.39
N ASP A 254 21.07 22.67 -1.09
CA ASP A 254 20.63 21.63 -2.02
C ASP A 254 19.16 21.29 -1.76
N TYR A 255 18.27 21.97 -2.48
CA TYR A 255 16.81 21.80 -2.34
C TYR A 255 16.35 20.42 -2.78
N SER A 256 16.92 19.86 -3.84
CA SER A 256 16.57 18.52 -4.32
C SER A 256 16.95 17.42 -3.32
N LYS A 257 18.08 17.62 -2.62
CA LYS A 257 18.48 16.74 -1.52
C LYS A 257 17.53 16.86 -0.32
N ALA A 258 17.06 18.07 0.00
CA ALA A 258 16.06 18.29 1.05
C ALA A 258 14.70 17.68 0.67
N ALA A 259 14.27 17.82 -0.58
CA ALA A 259 13.07 17.21 -1.10
C ALA A 259 13.11 15.68 -0.99
N ALA A 260 14.20 15.06 -1.45
CA ALA A 260 14.39 13.62 -1.33
C ALA A 260 14.38 13.16 0.13
N LEU A 261 15.05 13.90 1.02
CA LEU A 261 15.08 13.61 2.45
C LEU A 261 13.67 13.68 3.07
N LEU A 262 12.89 14.72 2.76
CA LEU A 262 11.52 14.87 3.27
C LEU A 262 10.63 13.68 2.84
N ILE A 263 10.70 13.30 1.57
CA ILE A 263 9.96 12.17 1.04
C ILE A 263 10.38 10.86 1.72
N ASP A 264 11.67 10.63 1.92
CA ASP A 264 12.18 9.44 2.60
C ASP A 264 11.78 9.40 4.08
N GLU A 265 11.79 10.54 4.78
CA GLU A 265 11.34 10.62 6.16
C GLU A 265 9.83 10.39 6.29
N PHE A 266 9.01 10.87 5.34
CA PHE A 266 7.61 10.51 5.25
C PHE A 266 7.42 9.01 5.03
N ARG A 267 8.10 8.43 4.04
CA ARG A 267 7.99 7.00 3.69
C ARG A 267 8.42 6.08 4.82
N SER A 268 9.43 6.49 5.60
CA SER A 268 9.95 5.73 6.74
C SER A 268 9.20 5.95 8.06
N GLY A 269 8.24 6.90 8.11
CA GLY A 269 7.48 7.23 9.32
C GLY A 269 8.20 8.15 10.31
N LYS A 270 9.34 8.73 9.94
CA LYS A 270 10.09 9.66 10.80
C LYS A 270 9.38 11.00 11.03
N LEU A 271 8.44 11.35 10.15
CA LEU A 271 7.55 12.52 10.34
C LEU A 271 6.40 12.24 11.32
N GLY A 272 6.22 11.00 11.76
CA GLY A 272 5.06 10.59 12.54
C GLY A 272 4.05 9.80 11.70
N LYS A 273 2.87 9.54 12.28
CA LYS A 273 1.80 8.77 11.66
C LYS A 273 0.93 9.66 10.80
N VAL A 274 0.99 9.49 9.49
CA VAL A 274 0.30 10.34 8.52
C VAL A 274 -0.54 9.48 7.57
N THR A 275 -1.80 9.85 7.40
CA THR A 275 -2.70 9.28 6.37
C THR A 275 -3.04 10.38 5.35
N LEU A 276 -2.99 10.06 4.06
CA LEU A 276 -3.15 11.04 2.97
C LEU A 276 -4.58 11.08 2.39
N GLU A 277 -5.48 10.25 2.90
CA GLU A 277 -6.88 10.20 2.45
C GLU A 277 -7.83 9.75 3.55
N TRP A 278 -9.10 10.20 3.47
CA TRP A 278 -10.15 9.92 4.44
C TRP A 278 -11.38 9.28 3.80
N PRO A 279 -12.12 8.38 4.49
CA PRO A 279 -13.34 7.78 3.95
C PRO A 279 -14.41 8.79 3.52
N LYS A 280 -14.52 9.91 4.25
CA LYS A 280 -15.55 10.95 4.01
C LYS A 280 -15.37 11.71 2.70
N GLU A 281 -14.16 11.76 2.15
CA GLU A 281 -13.91 12.40 0.84
C GLU A 281 -14.57 11.64 -0.32
N GLN A 282 -14.96 10.39 -0.11
CA GLN A 282 -15.50 9.49 -1.13
C GLN A 282 -17.03 9.41 -1.11
N GLU A 283 -17.70 9.94 -0.09
CA GLU A 283 -19.17 9.94 -0.01
C GLU A 283 -19.81 11.14 -0.74
N ASN A 284 -18.99 12.14 -1.12
CA ASN A 284 -19.42 13.39 -1.76
C ASN A 284 -19.02 13.50 -3.25
N GLY A 285 -18.62 12.40 -3.90
CA GLY A 285 -18.25 12.35 -5.31
C GLY A 285 -19.31 11.70 -6.20
#